data_fb8b34b772074a5c2262e1e5ba3b1cdb
#
_entry.id   fb8b34b772074a5c2262e1e5ba3b1cdb
#
_cell.length_a   1.000
_cell.length_b   1.000
_cell.length_c   1.000
_cell.angle_alpha   90.00
_cell.angle_beta   90.00
_cell.angle_gamma   90.00
#
_symmetry.space_group_name_H-M   'P 1'
#
loop_
_entity.id
_entity.type
_entity.pdbx_description
1 polymer ?
#
loop_
_entity_poly.entity_id
_entity_poly.type
_entity_poly.pdbx_seq_one_letter_code
_entity_poly.pdbx_strand_id
1 'polypeptide(L)'
;MSPANTMKESLPTTLCFSIQDKVGGLENCLAALKSMSISLTRIESRPSRTKDWDYDFFVDFNAEDDKQVQNVVQQLRKHTQDVCVIGAENTGDSVAWFPRKLTDLDTFAEKVMEMGEELSSDHPGAQDPVYRARRADITRIAKTYRTGQSIPKIDYTDEENATWGQVYRRLTSMYTTHACREHQYVFPLLVQNCGYSDQGIPQIEDISRFLKDCTGFTLRPVMGLLSSRDFLNAFAFRVFYSTQYIRHSSKPFYTPEPDCCHELLGHVPLFADPDFADFSQEIGLASLGASDEDIEKLATIFWFTVEFGLCRQEGEVKAYGAGLLSSFGELEYCLSDKPELRPFDPAKTALQKYPITEFQPVYFVADSFKDAQEKVRDFAANSMNRPFSVRYNALTQTIEVLDNKDKVLRFARSIRDDMKTLTNVLETLS
;
A
#
# COMPACT_ATOMS: atom_id res chain seq x y z
N MET A 1 -31.81 44.53 -15.67
CA MET A 1 -30.92 43.81 -14.78
C MET A 1 -31.59 42.49 -14.44
N SER A 2 -31.23 41.44 -15.17
CA SER A 2 -31.68 40.06 -14.86
C SER A 2 -30.85 39.48 -13.76
N PRO A 3 -31.41 38.72 -12.81
CA PRO A 3 -30.62 38.10 -11.73
C PRO A 3 -29.74 36.98 -12.30
N ALA A 4 -28.47 37.00 -11.92
CA ALA A 4 -27.52 35.95 -12.22
C ALA A 4 -27.99 34.62 -11.65
N ASN A 5 -28.15 33.63 -12.51
CA ASN A 5 -28.48 32.26 -12.18
C ASN A 5 -27.19 31.65 -11.60
N THR A 6 -27.08 31.61 -10.27
CA THR A 6 -26.01 30.81 -9.59
C THR A 6 -26.35 29.34 -9.86
N MET A 7 -25.58 28.73 -10.76
CA MET A 7 -25.54 27.27 -10.89
C MET A 7 -25.18 26.68 -9.51
N LYS A 8 -26.11 25.96 -8.89
CA LYS A 8 -25.82 25.11 -7.74
C LYS A 8 -24.82 24.06 -8.24
N GLU A 9 -23.62 24.02 -7.64
CA GLU A 9 -22.66 22.93 -7.87
C GLU A 9 -23.34 21.62 -7.48
N SER A 10 -23.44 20.68 -8.44
CA SER A 10 -23.95 19.34 -8.18
C SER A 10 -22.85 18.48 -7.57
N LEU A 11 -23.20 17.67 -6.56
CA LEU A 11 -22.28 16.75 -5.90
C LEU A 11 -22.25 15.42 -6.67
N PRO A 12 -21.12 15.07 -7.35
CA PRO A 12 -20.99 13.77 -7.97
C PRO A 12 -20.96 12.68 -6.90
N THR A 13 -21.86 11.72 -6.99
CA THR A 13 -22.09 10.70 -5.98
C THR A 13 -22.10 9.33 -6.61
N THR A 14 -21.33 8.40 -6.03
CA THR A 14 -21.32 6.97 -6.39
C THR A 14 -21.99 6.17 -5.29
N LEU A 15 -22.93 5.30 -5.63
CA LEU A 15 -23.53 4.32 -4.72
C LEU A 15 -23.16 2.90 -5.16
N CYS A 16 -22.90 2.03 -4.18
CA CYS A 16 -22.86 0.59 -4.37
C CYS A 16 -24.03 -0.04 -3.62
N PHE A 17 -24.78 -0.96 -4.26
CA PHE A 17 -25.81 -1.74 -3.60
C PHE A 17 -25.88 -3.17 -4.11
N SER A 18 -26.20 -4.11 -3.22
CA SER A 18 -26.28 -5.54 -3.53
C SER A 18 -27.75 -5.97 -3.61
N ILE A 19 -28.09 -6.71 -4.67
CA ILE A 19 -29.42 -7.30 -4.84
C ILE A 19 -29.32 -8.79 -5.09
N GLN A 20 -30.34 -9.52 -4.64
CA GLN A 20 -30.50 -10.92 -4.95
C GLN A 20 -30.85 -11.09 -6.44
N ASP A 21 -30.25 -12.09 -7.10
CA ASP A 21 -30.58 -12.43 -8.51
C ASP A 21 -32.00 -13.01 -8.59
N LYS A 22 -32.95 -12.11 -8.81
CA LYS A 22 -34.36 -12.43 -9.04
C LYS A 22 -34.97 -11.48 -10.04
N VAL A 23 -36.00 -11.98 -10.77
CA VAL A 23 -36.72 -11.19 -11.75
C VAL A 23 -37.32 -9.94 -11.07
N GLY A 24 -37.05 -8.76 -11.67
CA GLY A 24 -37.54 -7.46 -11.18
C GLY A 24 -36.68 -6.85 -10.06
N GLY A 25 -35.61 -7.49 -9.57
CA GLY A 25 -34.79 -6.96 -8.49
C GLY A 25 -34.18 -5.61 -8.83
N LEU A 26 -33.50 -5.50 -9.98
CA LEU A 26 -32.92 -4.24 -10.47
C LEU A 26 -34.00 -3.22 -10.85
N GLU A 27 -35.09 -3.67 -11.46
CA GLU A 27 -36.20 -2.80 -11.83
C GLU A 27 -36.74 -2.02 -10.64
N ASN A 28 -36.95 -2.67 -9.48
CA ASN A 28 -37.42 -2.02 -8.26
C ASN A 28 -36.44 -0.93 -7.77
N CYS A 29 -35.15 -1.16 -7.86
CA CYS A 29 -34.10 -0.18 -7.50
C CYS A 29 -34.13 1.03 -8.46
N LEU A 30 -34.19 0.77 -9.77
CA LEU A 30 -34.29 1.83 -10.78
C LEU A 30 -35.59 2.61 -10.69
N ALA A 31 -36.72 1.97 -10.38
CA ALA A 31 -38.01 2.64 -10.13
C ALA A 31 -37.93 3.55 -8.89
N ALA A 32 -37.24 3.12 -7.83
CA ALA A 32 -37.02 3.95 -6.65
C ALA A 32 -36.20 5.20 -7.00
N LEU A 33 -35.11 5.07 -7.75
CA LEU A 33 -34.31 6.21 -8.22
C LEU A 33 -35.08 7.15 -9.11
N LYS A 34 -35.88 6.61 -10.05
CA LYS A 34 -36.76 7.37 -10.93
C LYS A 34 -37.79 8.18 -10.14
N SER A 35 -38.39 7.60 -9.08
CA SER A 35 -39.39 8.28 -8.25
C SER A 35 -38.86 9.52 -7.54
N MET A 36 -37.53 9.58 -7.35
CA MET A 36 -36.81 10.70 -6.75
C MET A 36 -36.18 11.63 -7.80
N SER A 37 -36.52 11.44 -9.09
CA SER A 37 -35.95 12.22 -10.21
C SER A 37 -34.42 12.14 -10.32
N ILE A 38 -33.83 11.03 -9.89
CA ILE A 38 -32.39 10.79 -10.02
C ILE A 38 -32.10 10.29 -11.43
N SER A 39 -31.20 11.00 -12.13
CA SER A 39 -30.64 10.59 -13.42
C SER A 39 -29.27 9.98 -13.19
N LEU A 40 -29.08 8.71 -13.57
CA LEU A 40 -27.79 8.03 -13.47
C LEU A 40 -26.85 8.48 -14.60
N THR A 41 -25.61 8.78 -14.25
CA THR A 41 -24.54 9.08 -15.21
C THR A 41 -23.75 7.83 -15.58
N ARG A 42 -23.76 6.82 -14.69
CA ARG A 42 -23.13 5.50 -14.91
C ARG A 42 -23.91 4.42 -14.16
N ILE A 43 -23.93 3.22 -14.71
CA ILE A 43 -24.36 2.00 -14.04
C ILE A 43 -23.47 0.83 -14.45
N GLU A 44 -22.92 0.10 -13.47
CA GLU A 44 -22.18 -1.12 -13.66
C GLU A 44 -22.75 -2.22 -12.77
N SER A 45 -22.71 -3.46 -13.23
CA SER A 45 -23.08 -4.62 -12.45
C SER A 45 -21.91 -5.61 -12.39
N ARG A 46 -21.74 -6.26 -11.24
CA ARG A 46 -20.76 -7.32 -11.03
C ARG A 46 -21.40 -8.46 -10.26
N PRO A 47 -21.05 -9.73 -10.52
CA PRO A 47 -21.43 -10.82 -9.64
C PRO A 47 -20.95 -10.53 -8.21
N SER A 48 -21.86 -10.69 -7.23
CA SER A 48 -21.48 -10.49 -5.83
C SER A 48 -20.54 -11.58 -5.36
N ARG A 49 -19.50 -11.19 -4.62
CA ARG A 49 -18.51 -12.13 -4.06
C ARG A 49 -18.96 -12.74 -2.72
N THR A 50 -20.03 -12.23 -2.14
CA THR A 50 -20.47 -12.64 -0.80
C THR A 50 -21.51 -13.74 -0.80
N LYS A 51 -22.21 -13.94 -1.92
CA LYS A 51 -23.22 -14.98 -2.08
C LYS A 51 -23.29 -15.44 -3.53
N ASP A 52 -23.39 -16.76 -3.74
CA ASP A 52 -23.69 -17.32 -5.05
C ASP A 52 -25.03 -16.76 -5.55
N TRP A 53 -25.06 -16.24 -6.80
CA TRP A 53 -26.22 -15.71 -7.52
C TRP A 53 -26.72 -14.30 -7.10
N ASP A 54 -25.98 -13.50 -6.36
CA ASP A 54 -26.26 -12.09 -6.10
C ASP A 54 -25.43 -11.16 -7.01
N TYR A 55 -25.88 -9.92 -7.19
CA TYR A 55 -25.18 -8.89 -7.97
C TYR A 55 -24.95 -7.64 -7.14
N ASP A 56 -23.75 -7.04 -7.29
CA ASP A 56 -23.40 -5.71 -6.80
C ASP A 56 -23.53 -4.71 -7.95
N PHE A 57 -24.26 -3.62 -7.72
CA PHE A 57 -24.43 -2.53 -8.66
C PHE A 57 -23.71 -1.28 -8.18
N PHE A 58 -22.97 -0.67 -9.10
CA PHE A 58 -22.34 0.63 -8.90
C PHE A 58 -23.05 1.64 -9.77
N VAL A 59 -23.60 2.69 -9.17
CA VAL A 59 -24.32 3.74 -9.89
C VAL A 59 -23.79 5.10 -9.54
N ASP A 60 -23.56 5.94 -10.55
CA ASP A 60 -23.14 7.32 -10.38
C ASP A 60 -24.29 8.26 -10.76
N PHE A 61 -24.45 9.33 -9.99
CA PHE A 61 -25.40 10.40 -10.26
C PHE A 61 -24.92 11.72 -9.64
N ASN A 62 -25.49 12.82 -10.07
CA ASN A 62 -25.23 14.13 -9.49
C ASN A 62 -26.33 14.46 -8.48
N ALA A 63 -25.98 14.58 -7.20
CA ALA A 63 -26.90 14.98 -6.16
C ALA A 63 -26.95 16.51 -6.02
N GLU A 64 -28.12 17.05 -5.60
CA GLU A 64 -28.29 18.48 -5.32
C GLU A 64 -27.71 18.87 -3.95
N ASP A 65 -27.81 17.95 -2.98
CA ASP A 65 -27.30 18.09 -1.62
C ASP A 65 -27.20 16.72 -0.91
N ASP A 66 -26.58 16.70 0.26
CA ASP A 66 -26.44 15.50 1.09
C ASP A 66 -27.77 14.89 1.53
N LYS A 67 -28.83 15.71 1.70
CA LYS A 67 -30.16 15.22 2.05
C LYS A 67 -30.73 14.36 0.94
N GLN A 68 -30.50 14.73 -0.30
CA GLN A 68 -30.92 13.93 -1.45
C GLN A 68 -30.20 12.60 -1.46
N VAL A 69 -28.88 12.58 -1.18
CA VAL A 69 -28.09 11.33 -1.07
C VAL A 69 -28.65 10.42 0.03
N GLN A 70 -28.91 10.96 1.22
CA GLN A 70 -29.49 10.20 2.34
C GLN A 70 -30.88 9.62 2.00
N ASN A 71 -31.71 10.39 1.33
CA ASN A 71 -33.03 9.91 0.88
C ASN A 71 -32.91 8.77 -0.13
N VAL A 72 -31.96 8.87 -1.07
CA VAL A 72 -31.70 7.82 -2.07
C VAL A 72 -31.27 6.54 -1.36
N VAL A 73 -30.31 6.62 -0.43
CA VAL A 73 -29.86 5.48 0.38
C VAL A 73 -31.01 4.83 1.14
N GLN A 74 -31.84 5.64 1.80
CA GLN A 74 -33.00 5.14 2.57
C GLN A 74 -34.02 4.42 1.69
N GLN A 75 -34.28 4.92 0.48
CA GLN A 75 -35.25 4.28 -0.44
C GLN A 75 -34.63 2.99 -1.03
N LEU A 76 -33.38 2.98 -1.44
CA LEU A 76 -32.72 1.78 -1.95
C LEU A 76 -32.65 0.65 -0.90
N ARG A 77 -32.44 0.98 0.38
CA ARG A 77 -32.45 0.00 1.47
C ARG A 77 -33.75 -0.81 1.60
N LYS A 78 -34.85 -0.32 1.04
CA LYS A 78 -36.13 -1.07 1.01
C LYS A 78 -36.14 -2.22 -0.01
N HIS A 79 -35.24 -2.17 -1.00
CA HIS A 79 -35.21 -3.07 -2.13
C HIS A 79 -33.87 -3.86 -2.25
N THR A 80 -32.89 -3.50 -1.44
CA THR A 80 -31.52 -4.02 -1.50
C THR A 80 -31.12 -4.68 -0.19
N GLN A 81 -30.12 -5.57 -0.25
CA GLN A 81 -29.57 -6.19 0.96
C GLN A 81 -28.55 -5.29 1.66
N ASP A 82 -27.81 -4.51 0.88
CA ASP A 82 -26.82 -3.57 1.37
C ASP A 82 -26.74 -2.36 0.43
N VAL A 83 -26.49 -1.16 0.99
CA VAL A 83 -26.29 0.10 0.23
C VAL A 83 -25.18 0.89 0.91
N CYS A 84 -24.18 1.27 0.15
CA CYS A 84 -23.13 2.19 0.60
C CYS A 84 -22.93 3.34 -0.41
N VAL A 85 -22.54 4.50 0.12
CA VAL A 85 -22.13 5.67 -0.67
C VAL A 85 -20.63 5.59 -0.84
N ILE A 86 -20.15 5.66 -2.09
CA ILE A 86 -18.72 5.64 -2.41
C ILE A 86 -18.30 7.08 -2.73
N GLY A 87 -17.35 7.64 -1.96
CA GLY A 87 -16.73 8.94 -2.25
C GLY A 87 -17.56 10.17 -1.86
N ALA A 88 -18.54 10.07 -0.95
CA ALA A 88 -19.14 11.24 -0.35
C ALA A 88 -18.16 11.89 0.64
N GLU A 89 -17.85 13.17 0.42
CA GLU A 89 -17.15 13.96 1.44
C GLU A 89 -17.90 13.89 2.77
N ASN A 90 -17.16 13.68 3.84
CA ASN A 90 -17.64 13.42 5.18
C ASN A 90 -18.68 14.43 5.69
N THR A 91 -19.93 14.00 5.75
CA THR A 91 -20.85 14.43 6.80
C THR A 91 -21.09 13.26 7.74
N GLY A 92 -20.19 13.06 8.66
CA GLY A 92 -20.46 12.42 9.95
C GLY A 92 -20.39 10.92 10.10
N ASP A 93 -20.41 10.02 9.06
CA ASP A 93 -20.37 8.56 9.28
C ASP A 93 -19.93 7.68 8.09
N SER A 94 -19.42 8.21 6.99
CA SER A 94 -18.95 7.39 5.88
C SER A 94 -17.44 7.19 5.89
N VAL A 95 -17.00 6.11 6.49
CA VAL A 95 -15.62 5.64 6.43
C VAL A 95 -15.29 5.17 5.02
N ALA A 96 -14.18 5.63 4.44
CA ALA A 96 -13.69 5.14 3.15
C ALA A 96 -13.56 3.61 3.17
N TRP A 97 -14.00 2.95 2.10
CA TRP A 97 -13.89 1.49 2.00
C TRP A 97 -12.42 1.06 2.08
N PHE A 98 -12.15 -0.03 2.76
CA PHE A 98 -10.83 -0.65 2.88
C PHE A 98 -10.92 -2.17 2.91
N PRO A 99 -9.84 -2.90 2.52
CA PRO A 99 -9.82 -4.35 2.51
C PRO A 99 -9.98 -4.94 3.91
N ARG A 100 -10.76 -6.01 4.02
CA ARG A 100 -10.99 -6.73 5.29
C ARG A 100 -10.30 -8.08 5.32
N LYS A 101 -9.97 -8.64 4.16
CA LYS A 101 -9.31 -9.92 3.98
C LYS A 101 -8.14 -9.75 3.01
N LEU A 102 -7.15 -10.59 3.14
CA LEU A 102 -6.00 -10.60 2.23
C LEU A 102 -6.43 -10.73 0.76
N THR A 103 -7.46 -11.54 0.46
CA THR A 103 -8.01 -11.70 -0.90
C THR A 103 -8.67 -10.45 -1.47
N ASP A 104 -9.05 -9.47 -0.65
CA ASP A 104 -9.62 -8.22 -1.14
C ASP A 104 -8.55 -7.38 -1.88
N LEU A 105 -7.26 -7.63 -1.62
CA LEU A 105 -6.15 -6.99 -2.34
C LEU A 105 -6.11 -7.36 -3.83
N ASP A 106 -6.74 -8.48 -4.25
CA ASP A 106 -6.84 -8.86 -5.65
C ASP A 106 -7.63 -7.84 -6.47
N THR A 107 -8.57 -7.16 -5.84
CA THR A 107 -9.40 -6.13 -6.49
C THR A 107 -8.62 -4.87 -6.85
N PHE A 108 -7.60 -4.53 -6.07
CA PHE A 108 -6.73 -3.37 -6.35
C PHE A 108 -5.78 -3.65 -7.51
N ALA A 109 -5.22 -4.84 -7.57
CA ALA A 109 -4.34 -5.23 -8.68
C ALA A 109 -5.03 -5.11 -10.06
N GLU A 110 -6.35 -5.26 -10.12
CA GLU A 110 -7.12 -5.06 -11.34
C GLU A 110 -7.31 -3.59 -11.72
N LYS A 111 -7.39 -2.67 -10.75
CA LYS A 111 -7.59 -1.21 -10.99
C LYS A 111 -6.33 -0.52 -11.52
N VAL A 112 -5.14 -1.01 -11.17
CA VAL A 112 -3.84 -0.48 -11.64
C VAL A 112 -3.65 -0.64 -13.13
N MET A 113 -4.40 -1.55 -13.75
CA MET A 113 -4.21 -1.98 -15.12
C MET A 113 -4.48 -0.90 -16.18
N GLU A 114 -5.15 0.20 -15.84
CA GLU A 114 -5.43 1.29 -16.78
C GLU A 114 -4.37 2.40 -16.80
N MET A 115 -3.57 2.56 -15.74
CA MET A 115 -2.58 3.64 -15.61
C MET A 115 -1.12 3.21 -15.84
N GLY A 116 -0.81 1.92 -15.90
CA GLY A 116 0.57 1.40 -15.94
C GLY A 116 1.10 0.98 -17.30
N GLU A 117 0.32 1.11 -18.39
CA GLU A 117 0.71 0.61 -19.71
C GLU A 117 1.60 1.57 -20.51
N GLU A 118 1.63 2.87 -20.20
CA GLU A 118 2.44 3.85 -20.94
C GLU A 118 3.65 4.30 -20.13
N LEU A 119 4.84 4.02 -20.68
CA LEU A 119 6.09 4.60 -20.20
C LEU A 119 6.08 6.12 -20.41
N SER A 120 6.50 6.88 -19.41
CA SER A 120 6.69 8.32 -19.57
C SER A 120 7.67 8.62 -20.72
N SER A 121 7.49 9.74 -21.42
CA SER A 121 8.27 10.09 -22.61
C SER A 121 9.78 10.26 -22.33
N ASP A 122 10.15 10.49 -21.08
CA ASP A 122 11.53 10.65 -20.58
C ASP A 122 12.16 9.34 -20.08
N HIS A 123 11.39 8.24 -20.04
CA HIS A 123 11.93 6.94 -19.66
C HIS A 123 12.95 6.45 -20.71
N PRO A 124 14.15 5.97 -20.30
CA PRO A 124 15.20 5.52 -21.23
C PRO A 124 14.75 4.46 -22.26
N GLY A 125 13.81 3.59 -21.88
CA GLY A 125 13.25 2.55 -22.74
C GLY A 125 11.98 2.97 -23.52
N ALA A 126 11.52 4.22 -23.42
CA ALA A 126 10.27 4.65 -24.04
C ALA A 126 10.24 4.48 -25.56
N GLN A 127 11.39 4.64 -26.21
CA GLN A 127 11.55 4.50 -27.66
C GLN A 127 12.06 3.12 -28.10
N ASP A 128 12.35 2.21 -27.15
CA ASP A 128 12.80 0.85 -27.47
C ASP A 128 11.61 -0.11 -27.54
N PRO A 129 11.24 -0.59 -28.75
CA PRO A 129 10.11 -1.50 -28.93
C PRO A 129 10.34 -2.88 -28.30
N VAL A 130 11.60 -3.34 -28.21
CA VAL A 130 11.95 -4.63 -27.61
C VAL A 130 11.76 -4.57 -26.10
N TYR A 131 12.29 -3.53 -25.47
CA TYR A 131 12.11 -3.29 -24.03
C TYR A 131 10.62 -3.14 -23.66
N ARG A 132 9.85 -2.37 -24.45
CA ARG A 132 8.41 -2.18 -24.23
C ARG A 132 7.63 -3.49 -24.32
N ALA A 133 7.91 -4.30 -25.34
CA ALA A 133 7.27 -5.60 -25.49
C ALA A 133 7.60 -6.54 -24.34
N ARG A 134 8.88 -6.59 -23.93
CA ARG A 134 9.36 -7.40 -22.81
C ARG A 134 8.70 -6.99 -21.49
N ARG A 135 8.62 -5.68 -21.23
CA ARG A 135 7.95 -5.15 -20.07
C ARG A 135 6.45 -5.52 -20.05
N ALA A 136 5.77 -5.38 -21.18
CA ALA A 136 4.36 -5.77 -21.30
C ALA A 136 4.14 -7.26 -21.03
N ASP A 137 5.07 -8.15 -21.44
CA ASP A 137 5.00 -9.57 -21.12
C ASP A 137 5.13 -9.85 -19.62
N ILE A 138 6.08 -9.20 -18.95
CA ILE A 138 6.28 -9.35 -17.49
C ILE A 138 5.07 -8.80 -16.72
N THR A 139 4.56 -7.63 -17.09
CA THR A 139 3.39 -7.03 -16.42
C THR A 139 2.13 -7.85 -16.64
N ARG A 140 1.96 -8.49 -17.80
CA ARG A 140 0.85 -9.43 -18.05
C ARG A 140 0.88 -10.62 -17.10
N ILE A 141 2.06 -11.14 -16.74
CA ILE A 141 2.22 -12.21 -15.75
C ILE A 141 1.74 -11.72 -14.37
N ALA A 142 2.14 -10.53 -13.95
CA ALA A 142 1.66 -9.94 -12.70
C ALA A 142 0.12 -9.80 -12.65
N LYS A 143 -0.51 -9.48 -13.78
CA LYS A 143 -1.97 -9.35 -13.94
C LYS A 143 -2.73 -10.63 -13.62
N THR A 144 -2.16 -11.79 -13.94
CA THR A 144 -2.81 -13.10 -13.76
C THR A 144 -2.71 -13.64 -12.34
N TYR A 145 -1.84 -13.08 -11.52
CA TYR A 145 -1.62 -13.54 -10.14
C TYR A 145 -2.84 -13.31 -9.25
N ARG A 146 -3.14 -14.27 -8.40
CA ARG A 146 -4.17 -14.17 -7.35
C ARG A 146 -3.57 -14.58 -6.01
N THR A 147 -4.06 -13.98 -4.95
CA THR A 147 -3.65 -14.28 -3.57
C THR A 147 -3.72 -15.79 -3.29
N GLY A 148 -2.65 -16.33 -2.73
CA GLY A 148 -2.52 -17.74 -2.40
C GLY A 148 -1.95 -18.63 -3.51
N GLN A 149 -1.71 -18.10 -4.69
CA GLN A 149 -0.96 -18.78 -5.75
C GLN A 149 0.55 -18.59 -5.56
N SER A 150 1.36 -19.48 -6.15
CA SER A 150 2.78 -19.23 -6.31
C SER A 150 3.00 -18.09 -7.29
N ILE A 151 3.94 -17.20 -6.98
CA ILE A 151 4.28 -16.08 -7.86
C ILE A 151 5.02 -16.65 -9.07
N PRO A 152 4.58 -16.36 -10.30
CA PRO A 152 5.22 -16.87 -11.51
C PRO A 152 6.68 -16.41 -11.62
N LYS A 153 7.56 -17.33 -11.97
CA LYS A 153 8.97 -17.02 -12.22
C LYS A 153 9.15 -16.27 -13.53
N ILE A 154 10.13 -15.38 -13.55
CA ILE A 154 10.54 -14.65 -14.75
C ILE A 154 11.85 -15.23 -15.24
N ASP A 155 11.89 -15.69 -16.48
CA ASP A 155 13.13 -16.07 -17.17
C ASP A 155 13.81 -14.79 -17.65
N TYR A 156 14.70 -14.23 -16.81
CA TYR A 156 15.43 -13.02 -17.13
C TYR A 156 16.48 -13.28 -18.21
N THR A 157 16.60 -12.35 -19.14
CA THR A 157 17.61 -12.40 -20.21
C THR A 157 19.00 -12.10 -19.67
N ASP A 158 20.04 -12.45 -20.45
CA ASP A 158 21.43 -12.13 -20.10
C ASP A 158 21.65 -10.63 -19.95
N GLU A 159 20.99 -9.80 -20.74
CA GLU A 159 21.05 -8.34 -20.66
C GLU A 159 20.40 -7.81 -19.37
N GLU A 160 19.23 -8.35 -18.99
CA GLU A 160 18.56 -8.03 -17.73
C GLU A 160 19.44 -8.40 -16.52
N ASN A 161 20.01 -9.60 -16.54
CA ASN A 161 20.92 -10.07 -15.49
C ASN A 161 22.23 -9.25 -15.44
N ALA A 162 22.78 -8.85 -16.58
CA ALA A 162 23.97 -8.00 -16.64
C ALA A 162 23.69 -6.58 -16.09
N THR A 163 22.50 -6.04 -16.35
CA THR A 163 22.07 -4.74 -15.80
C THR A 163 21.92 -4.81 -14.28
N TRP A 164 21.26 -5.84 -13.76
CA TRP A 164 21.18 -6.11 -12.34
C TRP A 164 22.57 -6.24 -11.69
N GLY A 165 23.46 -7.02 -12.28
CA GLY A 165 24.82 -7.25 -11.74
C GLY A 165 25.64 -5.96 -11.60
N GLN A 166 25.46 -4.98 -12.50
CA GLN A 166 26.10 -3.67 -12.38
C GLN A 166 25.59 -2.90 -11.16
N VAL A 167 24.26 -2.84 -10.98
CA VAL A 167 23.61 -2.16 -9.86
C VAL A 167 23.95 -2.85 -8.55
N TYR A 168 23.84 -4.18 -8.50
CA TYR A 168 24.15 -5.01 -7.34
C TYR A 168 25.58 -4.77 -6.82
N ARG A 169 26.59 -4.90 -7.69
CA ARG A 169 27.99 -4.68 -7.30
C ARG A 169 28.26 -3.28 -6.76
N ARG A 170 27.67 -2.27 -7.39
CA ARG A 170 27.87 -0.87 -6.97
C ARG A 170 27.26 -0.61 -5.58
N LEU A 171 26.03 -1.05 -5.34
CA LEU A 171 25.33 -0.81 -4.09
C LEU A 171 25.90 -1.65 -2.94
N THR A 172 26.15 -2.96 -3.17
CA THR A 172 26.67 -3.84 -2.11
C THR A 172 28.04 -3.42 -1.59
N SER A 173 28.87 -2.77 -2.43
CA SER A 173 30.14 -2.20 -1.98
C SER A 173 29.99 -1.06 -0.97
N MET A 174 28.79 -0.45 -0.87
CA MET A 174 28.50 0.69 0.01
C MET A 174 27.78 0.28 1.30
N TYR A 175 27.01 -0.80 1.28
CA TYR A 175 26.12 -1.17 2.39
C TYR A 175 26.83 -1.31 3.74
N THR A 176 28.06 -1.81 3.76
CA THR A 176 28.85 -1.98 5.01
C THR A 176 29.11 -0.68 5.76
N THR A 177 29.13 0.45 5.07
CA THR A 177 29.43 1.77 5.65
C THR A 177 28.21 2.68 5.73
N HIS A 178 27.23 2.52 4.84
CA HIS A 178 26.12 3.46 4.70
C HIS A 178 24.79 2.92 5.22
N ALA A 179 24.54 1.61 5.08
CA ALA A 179 23.27 1.01 5.50
C ALA A 179 23.21 0.79 7.02
N CYS A 180 22.00 0.77 7.57
CA CYS A 180 21.75 0.47 8.97
C CYS A 180 22.16 -0.98 9.33
N ARG A 181 22.37 -1.22 10.62
CA ARG A 181 22.79 -2.51 11.16
C ARG A 181 21.83 -3.65 10.80
N GLU A 182 20.53 -3.40 10.83
CA GLU A 182 19.49 -4.36 10.51
C GLU A 182 19.60 -4.82 9.05
N HIS A 183 19.83 -3.89 8.13
CA HIS A 183 20.10 -4.22 6.73
C HIS A 183 21.37 -5.07 6.57
N GLN A 184 22.46 -4.67 7.24
CA GLN A 184 23.73 -5.40 7.17
C GLN A 184 23.63 -6.82 7.74
N TYR A 185 22.73 -7.04 8.70
CA TYR A 185 22.45 -8.36 9.26
C TYR A 185 21.60 -9.22 8.30
N VAL A 186 20.56 -8.65 7.71
CA VAL A 186 19.62 -9.38 6.85
C VAL A 186 20.20 -9.67 5.47
N PHE A 187 20.96 -8.76 4.88
CA PHE A 187 21.40 -8.89 3.49
C PHE A 187 22.19 -10.19 3.21
N PRO A 188 23.12 -10.64 4.07
CA PRO A 188 23.76 -11.95 3.92
C PRO A 188 22.80 -13.13 3.95
N LEU A 189 21.69 -13.04 4.70
CA LEU A 189 20.68 -14.09 4.74
C LEU A 189 19.90 -14.18 3.41
N LEU A 190 19.65 -13.06 2.73
CA LEU A 190 19.09 -13.05 1.38
C LEU A 190 20.03 -13.67 0.35
N VAL A 191 21.33 -13.40 0.47
CA VAL A 191 22.36 -14.06 -0.36
C VAL A 191 22.31 -15.58 -0.19
N GLN A 192 22.21 -16.06 1.04
CA GLN A 192 22.23 -17.50 1.35
C GLN A 192 20.93 -18.22 0.99
N ASN A 193 19.77 -17.57 1.16
CA ASN A 193 18.47 -18.23 1.09
C ASN A 193 17.64 -17.86 -0.15
N CYS A 194 17.89 -16.72 -0.78
CA CYS A 194 17.07 -16.20 -1.87
C CYS A 194 17.83 -16.02 -3.20
N GLY A 195 19.09 -16.46 -3.28
CA GLY A 195 19.88 -16.40 -4.51
C GLY A 195 20.37 -15.00 -4.91
N TYR A 196 20.47 -14.06 -3.96
CA TYR A 196 21.04 -12.74 -4.21
C TYR A 196 22.50 -12.86 -4.62
N SER A 197 22.81 -12.44 -5.85
CA SER A 197 24.17 -12.42 -6.39
C SER A 197 24.26 -11.40 -7.53
N ASP A 198 25.46 -11.12 -8.01
CA ASP A 198 25.68 -10.29 -9.19
C ASP A 198 25.50 -11.04 -10.52
N GLN A 199 25.15 -12.32 -10.48
CA GLN A 199 25.02 -13.18 -11.65
C GLN A 199 23.58 -13.25 -12.18
N GLY A 200 22.59 -12.88 -11.39
CA GLY A 200 21.20 -12.96 -11.81
C GLY A 200 20.22 -12.35 -10.83
N ILE A 201 19.06 -11.96 -11.35
CA ILE A 201 17.96 -11.37 -10.59
C ILE A 201 17.26 -12.47 -9.78
N PRO A 202 17.17 -12.34 -8.45
CA PRO A 202 16.49 -13.33 -7.63
C PRO A 202 14.96 -13.35 -7.90
N GLN A 203 14.33 -14.50 -7.68
CA GLN A 203 12.90 -14.66 -7.91
C GLN A 203 12.08 -14.18 -6.72
N ILE A 204 11.06 -13.37 -6.96
CA ILE A 204 10.25 -12.80 -5.88
C ILE A 204 9.44 -13.86 -5.12
N GLU A 205 9.16 -15.03 -5.70
CA GLU A 205 8.53 -16.15 -4.99
C GLU A 205 9.41 -16.67 -3.86
N ASP A 206 10.71 -16.88 -4.12
CA ASP A 206 11.64 -17.41 -3.13
C ASP A 206 11.87 -16.37 -2.01
N ILE A 207 11.96 -15.09 -2.38
CA ILE A 207 12.04 -13.97 -1.43
C ILE A 207 10.76 -13.88 -0.58
N SER A 208 9.58 -13.97 -1.20
CA SER A 208 8.30 -13.87 -0.50
C SER A 208 8.14 -14.96 0.56
N ARG A 209 8.60 -16.19 0.28
CA ARG A 209 8.63 -17.27 1.27
C ARG A 209 9.56 -16.96 2.43
N PHE A 210 10.77 -16.50 2.13
CA PHE A 210 11.74 -16.10 3.15
C PHE A 210 11.20 -15.00 4.07
N LEU A 211 10.64 -13.93 3.50
CA LEU A 211 10.05 -12.85 4.28
C LEU A 211 8.87 -13.33 5.13
N LYS A 212 8.05 -14.23 4.59
CA LYS A 212 6.93 -14.82 5.33
C LYS A 212 7.38 -15.55 6.58
N ASP A 213 8.49 -16.30 6.48
CA ASP A 213 9.06 -17.03 7.61
C ASP A 213 9.73 -16.10 8.62
N CYS A 214 10.31 -14.98 8.19
CA CYS A 214 10.94 -14.00 9.07
C CYS A 214 9.94 -13.13 9.84
N THR A 215 8.97 -12.53 9.14
CA THR A 215 8.12 -11.46 9.68
C THR A 215 6.65 -11.58 9.30
N GLY A 216 6.30 -12.52 8.44
CA GLY A 216 4.97 -12.63 7.86
C GLY A 216 4.73 -11.72 6.65
N PHE A 217 5.72 -10.90 6.24
CA PHE A 217 5.62 -10.15 4.99
C PHE A 217 5.63 -11.08 3.79
N THR A 218 4.86 -10.71 2.77
CA THR A 218 4.83 -11.42 1.48
C THR A 218 4.91 -10.43 0.35
N LEU A 219 5.47 -10.85 -0.78
CA LEU A 219 5.49 -10.06 -1.99
C LEU A 219 4.29 -10.38 -2.86
N ARG A 220 3.79 -9.35 -3.54
CA ARG A 220 2.76 -9.49 -4.56
C ARG A 220 3.21 -8.82 -5.84
N PRO A 221 3.25 -9.55 -6.97
CA PRO A 221 3.63 -8.96 -8.26
C PRO A 221 2.60 -7.91 -8.69
N VAL A 222 3.08 -6.80 -9.23
CA VAL A 222 2.28 -5.68 -9.70
C VAL A 222 2.78 -5.18 -11.05
N MET A 223 1.89 -4.55 -11.82
CA MET A 223 2.18 -4.07 -13.17
C MET A 223 2.92 -2.73 -13.20
N GLY A 224 2.82 -1.94 -12.14
CA GLY A 224 3.37 -0.59 -12.06
C GLY A 224 2.89 0.14 -10.81
N LEU A 225 2.91 1.46 -10.83
CA LEU A 225 2.54 2.30 -9.70
C LEU A 225 1.06 2.15 -9.32
N LEU A 226 0.82 2.09 -8.03
CA LEU A 226 -0.49 2.05 -7.39
C LEU A 226 -0.87 3.43 -6.83
N SER A 227 -2.16 3.64 -6.55
CA SER A 227 -2.55 4.76 -5.70
C SER A 227 -1.93 4.63 -4.32
N SER A 228 -1.59 5.76 -3.67
CA SER A 228 -1.03 5.75 -2.31
C SER A 228 -1.94 4.98 -1.33
N ARG A 229 -3.25 5.10 -1.46
CA ARG A 229 -4.24 4.38 -0.64
C ARG A 229 -4.12 2.87 -0.81
N ASP A 230 -4.11 2.36 -2.04
CA ASP A 230 -4.09 0.92 -2.31
C ASP A 230 -2.74 0.32 -1.88
N PHE A 231 -1.66 1.06 -2.12
CA PHE A 231 -0.32 0.67 -1.70
C PHE A 231 -0.19 0.59 -0.17
N LEU A 232 -0.59 1.64 0.56
CA LEU A 232 -0.53 1.65 2.02
C LEU A 232 -1.46 0.61 2.66
N ASN A 233 -2.66 0.41 2.11
CA ASN A 233 -3.59 -0.58 2.63
C ASN A 233 -3.03 -2.01 2.61
N ALA A 234 -2.15 -2.34 1.67
CA ALA A 234 -1.53 -3.66 1.59
C ALA A 234 -0.56 -3.92 2.77
N PHE A 235 0.13 -2.88 3.26
CA PHE A 235 1.00 -3.01 4.43
C PHE A 235 0.25 -3.47 5.69
N ALA A 236 -1.03 -3.13 5.83
CA ALA A 236 -1.86 -3.61 6.93
C ALA A 236 -1.93 -5.16 6.99
N PHE A 237 -1.77 -5.82 5.84
CA PHE A 237 -1.75 -7.27 5.68
C PHE A 237 -0.33 -7.86 5.59
N ARG A 238 0.71 -7.03 5.80
CA ARG A 238 2.11 -7.39 5.54
C ARG A 238 2.33 -7.85 4.10
N VAL A 239 1.73 -7.15 3.15
CA VAL A 239 1.93 -7.36 1.71
C VAL A 239 2.64 -6.16 1.13
N PHE A 240 3.71 -6.42 0.40
CA PHE A 240 4.44 -5.44 -0.38
C PHE A 240 4.22 -5.72 -1.88
N TYR A 241 3.77 -4.72 -2.60
CA TYR A 241 3.63 -4.78 -4.04
C TYR A 241 4.99 -4.57 -4.71
N SER A 242 5.43 -5.54 -5.49
CA SER A 242 6.74 -5.54 -6.13
C SER A 242 6.63 -5.67 -7.64
N THR A 243 7.32 -4.80 -8.36
CA THR A 243 7.52 -4.95 -9.80
C THR A 243 8.53 -6.07 -10.09
N GLN A 244 8.42 -6.70 -11.27
CA GLN A 244 9.34 -7.77 -11.70
C GLN A 244 10.17 -7.37 -12.92
N TYR A 245 9.88 -6.25 -13.59
CA TYR A 245 10.70 -5.72 -14.67
C TYR A 245 11.91 -4.96 -14.12
N ILE A 246 12.96 -4.87 -14.94
CA ILE A 246 14.17 -4.11 -14.62
C ILE A 246 14.26 -2.86 -15.50
N ARG A 247 14.94 -1.83 -15.00
CA ARG A 247 15.28 -0.61 -15.74
C ARG A 247 16.01 -0.89 -17.04
N HIS A 248 15.98 0.07 -17.97
CA HIS A 248 16.61 -0.08 -19.27
C HIS A 248 18.14 -0.14 -19.16
N SER A 249 18.77 -1.09 -19.87
CA SER A 249 20.21 -1.39 -19.83
C SER A 249 21.12 -0.21 -20.21
N SER A 250 20.62 0.72 -21.04
CA SER A 250 21.40 1.92 -21.43
C SER A 250 21.67 2.89 -20.28
N LYS A 251 20.88 2.82 -19.19
CA LYS A 251 21.04 3.66 -17.99
C LYS A 251 20.87 2.83 -16.71
N PRO A 252 21.79 1.93 -16.39
CA PRO A 252 21.64 0.98 -15.27
C PRO A 252 21.56 1.66 -13.90
N PHE A 253 22.02 2.91 -13.78
CA PHE A 253 22.01 3.67 -12.53
C PHE A 253 20.90 4.74 -12.45
N TYR A 254 19.96 4.71 -13.37
CA TYR A 254 18.84 5.66 -13.38
C TYR A 254 17.55 4.97 -13.81
N THR A 255 16.48 5.22 -13.09
CA THR A 255 15.12 4.90 -13.50
C THR A 255 14.17 5.97 -12.95
N PRO A 256 13.19 6.44 -13.74
CA PRO A 256 12.20 7.41 -13.27
C PRO A 256 11.07 6.74 -12.46
N GLU A 257 11.05 5.42 -12.36
CA GLU A 257 10.02 4.64 -11.68
C GLU A 257 10.63 3.44 -10.94
N PRO A 258 9.95 2.89 -9.93
CA PRO A 258 10.39 1.67 -9.25
C PRO A 258 10.52 0.50 -10.23
N ASP A 259 11.62 -0.24 -10.11
CA ASP A 259 11.92 -1.46 -10.83
C ASP A 259 12.41 -2.54 -9.87
N CYS A 260 12.66 -3.77 -10.34
CA CYS A 260 13.10 -4.85 -9.46
C CYS A 260 14.41 -4.55 -8.71
N CYS A 261 15.28 -3.67 -9.21
CA CYS A 261 16.47 -3.24 -8.44
C CYS A 261 16.06 -2.43 -7.21
N HIS A 262 15.13 -1.48 -7.37
CA HIS A 262 14.60 -0.70 -6.26
C HIS A 262 13.89 -1.58 -5.24
N GLU A 263 13.02 -2.47 -5.73
CA GLU A 263 12.22 -3.33 -4.86
C GLU A 263 13.11 -4.31 -4.06
N LEU A 264 14.00 -5.01 -4.74
CA LEU A 264 14.75 -6.12 -4.16
C LEU A 264 16.00 -5.69 -3.37
N LEU A 265 16.66 -4.61 -3.76
CA LEU A 265 17.83 -4.09 -3.04
C LEU A 265 17.45 -3.01 -2.02
N GLY A 266 16.37 -2.28 -2.26
CA GLY A 266 15.89 -1.21 -1.39
C GLY A 266 14.93 -1.69 -0.30
N HIS A 267 13.74 -2.18 -0.69
CA HIS A 267 12.67 -2.50 0.26
C HIS A 267 12.83 -3.85 0.95
N VAL A 268 13.08 -4.90 0.16
CA VAL A 268 13.04 -6.29 0.63
C VAL A 268 13.89 -6.56 1.86
N PRO A 269 15.16 -6.10 1.96
CA PRO A 269 16.00 -6.49 3.07
C PRO A 269 15.38 -6.15 4.43
N LEU A 270 14.83 -4.96 4.57
CA LEU A 270 14.30 -4.51 5.86
C LEU A 270 12.95 -5.13 6.23
N PHE A 271 12.17 -5.61 5.26
CA PHE A 271 10.95 -6.36 5.59
C PHE A 271 11.22 -7.70 6.29
N ALA A 272 12.47 -8.19 6.30
CA ALA A 272 12.87 -9.35 7.10
C ALA A 272 13.22 -8.99 8.56
N ASP A 273 13.36 -7.70 8.89
CA ASP A 273 13.55 -7.23 10.27
C ASP A 273 12.18 -7.07 10.98
N PRO A 274 11.98 -7.68 12.16
CA PRO A 274 10.68 -7.63 12.86
C PRO A 274 10.24 -6.22 13.24
N ASP A 275 11.14 -5.37 13.74
CA ASP A 275 10.79 -4.02 14.19
C ASP A 275 10.43 -3.13 12.99
N PHE A 276 11.13 -3.27 11.87
CA PHE A 276 10.79 -2.55 10.64
C PHE A 276 9.50 -3.05 10.01
N ALA A 277 9.25 -4.36 10.05
CA ALA A 277 8.00 -4.95 9.57
C ALA A 277 6.80 -4.46 10.39
N ASP A 278 6.92 -4.40 11.72
CA ASP A 278 5.89 -3.87 12.61
C ASP A 278 5.65 -2.38 12.37
N PHE A 279 6.71 -1.59 12.21
CA PHE A 279 6.62 -0.18 11.87
C PHE A 279 5.90 0.05 10.53
N SER A 280 6.27 -0.71 9.49
CA SER A 280 5.64 -0.60 8.17
C SER A 280 4.15 -1.00 8.21
N GLN A 281 3.82 -2.07 8.96
CA GLN A 281 2.44 -2.48 9.16
C GLN A 281 1.61 -1.43 9.90
N GLU A 282 2.18 -0.70 10.85
CA GLU A 282 1.48 0.37 11.57
C GLU A 282 1.01 1.48 10.63
N ILE A 283 1.85 1.89 9.66
CA ILE A 283 1.46 2.84 8.61
C ILE A 283 0.27 2.29 7.81
N GLY A 284 0.33 1.00 7.46
CA GLY A 284 -0.76 0.32 6.76
C GLY A 284 -2.06 0.27 7.57
N LEU A 285 -1.99 -0.07 8.84
CA LEU A 285 -3.17 -0.10 9.73
C LEU A 285 -3.76 1.30 9.92
N ALA A 286 -2.93 2.34 9.99
CA ALA A 286 -3.37 3.73 10.05
C ALA A 286 -4.12 4.15 8.78
N SER A 287 -3.75 3.63 7.60
CA SER A 287 -4.35 4.00 6.33
C SER A 287 -5.76 3.43 6.10
N LEU A 288 -6.15 2.38 6.84
CA LEU A 288 -7.44 1.72 6.66
C LEU A 288 -8.61 2.61 7.05
N GLY A 289 -9.44 2.99 6.09
CA GLY A 289 -10.58 3.87 6.28
C GLY A 289 -10.25 5.34 6.50
N ALA A 290 -9.00 5.74 6.32
CA ALA A 290 -8.55 7.12 6.41
C ALA A 290 -9.12 7.98 5.28
N SER A 291 -9.30 9.28 5.53
CA SER A 291 -9.65 10.27 4.52
C SER A 291 -8.53 10.42 3.47
N ASP A 292 -8.82 11.02 2.32
CA ASP A 292 -7.79 11.28 1.29
C ASP A 292 -6.70 12.21 1.83
N GLU A 293 -7.06 13.21 2.63
CA GLU A 293 -6.10 14.10 3.29
C GLU A 293 -5.16 13.33 4.24
N ASP A 294 -5.68 12.38 5.01
CA ASP A 294 -4.88 11.57 5.92
C ASP A 294 -4.04 10.55 5.17
N ILE A 295 -4.51 10.03 4.03
CA ILE A 295 -3.70 9.19 3.13
C ILE A 295 -2.51 9.97 2.58
N GLU A 296 -2.67 11.24 2.18
CA GLU A 296 -1.56 12.10 1.75
C GLU A 296 -0.52 12.32 2.86
N LYS A 297 -0.99 12.53 4.10
CA LYS A 297 -0.11 12.63 5.27
C LYS A 297 0.67 11.35 5.52
N LEU A 298 -0.01 10.20 5.48
CA LEU A 298 0.63 8.88 5.65
C LEU A 298 1.57 8.55 4.49
N ALA A 299 1.23 8.89 3.26
CA ALA A 299 2.11 8.74 2.11
C ALA A 299 3.38 9.58 2.24
N THR A 300 3.26 10.80 2.78
CA THR A 300 4.43 11.65 3.07
C THR A 300 5.29 11.09 4.20
N ILE A 301 4.68 10.53 5.26
CA ILE A 301 5.41 9.82 6.32
C ILE A 301 6.14 8.60 5.73
N PHE A 302 5.45 7.79 4.90
CA PHE A 302 6.05 6.66 4.19
C PHE A 302 7.25 7.10 3.34
N TRP A 303 7.10 8.19 2.57
CA TRP A 303 8.18 8.75 1.75
C TRP A 303 9.44 9.06 2.57
N PHE A 304 9.30 9.79 3.68
CA PHE A 304 10.43 10.18 4.51
C PHE A 304 10.90 9.11 5.51
N THR A 305 10.31 7.94 5.51
CA THR A 305 10.71 6.81 6.35
C THR A 305 11.06 5.59 5.50
N VAL A 306 10.07 4.84 5.03
CA VAL A 306 10.30 3.59 4.30
C VAL A 306 11.07 3.82 2.99
N GLU A 307 10.87 4.97 2.30
CA GLU A 307 11.59 5.31 1.07
C GLU A 307 12.92 6.02 1.31
N PHE A 308 12.94 7.07 2.12
CA PHE A 308 14.11 7.96 2.27
C PHE A 308 14.54 8.15 3.74
N GLY A 309 14.23 7.19 4.61
CA GLY A 309 14.49 7.29 6.03
C GLY A 309 15.94 7.05 6.42
N LEU A 310 16.37 7.78 7.45
CA LEU A 310 17.64 7.63 8.13
C LEU A 310 17.39 7.24 9.59
N CYS A 311 18.34 6.52 10.21
CA CYS A 311 18.28 6.18 11.62
C CYS A 311 19.62 6.49 12.33
N ARG A 312 19.54 6.66 13.65
CA ARG A 312 20.71 6.90 14.49
C ARG A 312 21.15 5.59 15.13
N GLN A 313 22.39 5.18 14.90
CA GLN A 313 22.98 3.98 15.46
C GLN A 313 24.42 4.26 15.92
N GLU A 314 24.74 3.94 17.17
CA GLU A 314 26.07 4.10 17.77
C GLU A 314 26.68 5.51 17.60
N GLY A 315 25.82 6.54 17.59
CA GLY A 315 26.23 7.93 17.41
C GLY A 315 26.35 8.39 15.96
N GLU A 316 26.24 7.47 14.98
CA GLU A 316 26.26 7.77 13.55
C GLU A 316 24.85 7.75 12.94
N VAL A 317 24.71 8.39 11.79
CA VAL A 317 23.50 8.32 10.96
C VAL A 317 23.71 7.27 9.88
N LYS A 318 22.73 6.38 9.70
CA LYS A 318 22.73 5.30 8.71
C LYS A 318 21.44 5.33 7.89
N ALA A 319 21.53 4.86 6.65
CA ALA A 319 20.39 4.78 5.75
C ALA A 319 19.61 3.47 5.95
N TYR A 320 18.27 3.60 5.94
CA TYR A 320 17.36 2.45 5.88
C TYR A 320 16.30 2.59 4.81
N GLY A 321 16.08 3.80 4.28
CA GLY A 321 15.08 4.02 3.23
C GLY A 321 15.42 3.31 1.92
N ALA A 322 14.42 2.71 1.28
CA ALA A 322 14.59 1.92 0.07
C ALA A 322 15.13 2.73 -1.10
N GLY A 323 14.64 3.97 -1.27
CA GLY A 323 15.15 4.90 -2.28
C GLY A 323 16.64 5.21 -2.11
N LEU A 324 17.11 5.27 -0.87
CA LEU A 324 18.53 5.44 -0.54
C LEU A 324 19.32 4.17 -0.85
N LEU A 325 18.87 3.02 -0.35
CA LEU A 325 19.55 1.74 -0.49
C LEU A 325 19.58 1.21 -1.93
N SER A 326 18.77 1.75 -2.82
CA SER A 326 18.72 1.40 -4.25
C SER A 326 19.32 2.45 -5.19
N SER A 327 19.79 3.59 -4.65
CA SER A 327 20.39 4.69 -5.40
C SER A 327 21.77 5.05 -4.83
N PHE A 328 22.83 4.64 -5.51
CA PHE A 328 24.20 4.88 -5.00
C PHE A 328 24.50 6.38 -4.80
N GLY A 329 24.01 7.25 -5.71
CA GLY A 329 24.27 8.70 -5.63
C GLY A 329 23.55 9.34 -4.46
N GLU A 330 22.30 8.96 -4.20
CA GLU A 330 21.55 9.50 -3.08
C GLU A 330 21.96 8.89 -1.75
N LEU A 331 22.42 7.63 -1.76
CA LEU A 331 22.99 6.98 -0.59
C LEU A 331 24.28 7.68 -0.09
N GLU A 332 25.14 8.15 -1.00
CA GLU A 332 26.29 9.01 -0.65
C GLU A 332 25.83 10.41 -0.19
N TYR A 333 24.86 10.98 -0.92
CA TYR A 333 24.41 12.34 -0.67
C TYR A 333 23.71 12.50 0.69
N CYS A 334 22.83 11.57 1.07
CA CYS A 334 22.03 11.67 2.30
C CYS A 334 22.88 11.63 3.59
N LEU A 335 24.08 11.06 3.54
CA LEU A 335 25.03 10.99 4.67
C LEU A 335 26.13 12.07 4.60
N SER A 336 26.09 12.95 3.59
CA SER A 336 26.98 14.10 3.49
C SER A 336 26.50 15.26 4.35
N ASP A 337 27.26 16.36 4.35
CA ASP A 337 26.90 17.62 5.02
C ASP A 337 25.97 18.54 4.20
N LYS A 338 25.51 18.07 3.02
CA LYS A 338 24.71 18.88 2.09
C LYS A 338 23.23 18.98 2.45
N PRO A 339 22.51 17.84 2.70
CA PRO A 339 21.10 17.88 3.03
C PRO A 339 20.87 18.29 4.49
N GLU A 340 19.70 18.83 4.76
CA GLU A 340 19.25 19.07 6.13
C GLU A 340 18.78 17.76 6.78
N LEU A 341 19.24 17.47 7.98
CA LEU A 341 18.80 16.32 8.78
C LEU A 341 17.91 16.80 9.93
N ARG A 342 16.71 16.25 10.04
CA ARG A 342 15.72 16.56 11.09
C ARG A 342 15.36 15.30 11.89
N PRO A 343 15.07 15.43 13.19
CA PRO A 343 14.48 14.32 13.94
C PRO A 343 13.13 13.90 13.33
N PHE A 344 12.86 12.60 13.29
CA PHE A 344 11.57 12.10 12.84
C PHE A 344 10.46 12.46 13.82
N ASP A 345 9.48 13.21 13.33
CA ASP A 345 8.27 13.66 14.04
C ASP A 345 7.11 13.58 13.03
N PRO A 346 6.20 12.59 13.13
CA PRO A 346 5.14 12.39 12.14
C PRO A 346 4.30 13.64 11.86
N ALA A 347 4.00 14.45 12.90
CA ALA A 347 3.19 15.66 12.72
C ALA A 347 3.86 16.73 11.86
N LYS A 348 5.19 16.81 11.90
CA LYS A 348 5.98 17.71 11.04
C LYS A 348 6.33 17.07 9.71
N THR A 349 6.71 15.79 9.74
CA THR A 349 7.10 15.03 8.55
C THR A 349 5.95 14.96 7.55
N ALA A 350 4.71 14.73 8.01
CA ALA A 350 3.52 14.64 7.17
C ALA A 350 3.21 15.92 6.35
N LEU A 351 3.77 17.05 6.73
CA LEU A 351 3.56 18.34 6.07
C LEU A 351 4.74 18.77 5.17
N GLN A 352 5.81 17.98 5.16
CA GLN A 352 7.02 18.29 4.40
C GLN A 352 6.80 18.05 2.90
N LYS A 353 6.98 19.07 2.08
CA LYS A 353 7.00 18.95 0.61
C LYS A 353 8.33 18.32 0.15
N TYR A 354 8.27 17.52 -0.90
CA TYR A 354 9.43 16.83 -1.45
C TYR A 354 9.44 16.79 -2.97
N PRO A 355 10.62 16.83 -3.61
CA PRO A 355 10.78 16.56 -5.03
C PRO A 355 10.71 15.04 -5.28
N ILE A 356 10.26 14.63 -6.48
CA ILE A 356 10.21 13.21 -6.87
C ILE A 356 11.42 12.82 -7.72
N THR A 357 11.95 13.75 -8.52
CA THR A 357 12.98 13.49 -9.54
C THR A 357 14.36 14.03 -9.19
N GLU A 358 14.51 14.61 -8.01
CA GLU A 358 15.75 15.17 -7.49
C GLU A 358 16.07 14.57 -6.12
N PHE A 359 17.34 14.65 -5.69
CA PHE A 359 17.73 14.24 -4.33
C PHE A 359 17.00 15.06 -3.30
N GLN A 360 16.62 14.42 -2.19
CA GLN A 360 15.85 15.08 -1.15
C GLN A 360 16.68 16.16 -0.46
N PRO A 361 16.19 17.40 -0.34
CA PRO A 361 16.91 18.47 0.37
C PRO A 361 16.88 18.29 1.89
N VAL A 362 15.95 17.47 2.40
CA VAL A 362 15.72 17.20 3.82
C VAL A 362 15.49 15.72 4.03
N TYR A 363 16.12 15.13 5.04
CA TYR A 363 15.87 13.77 5.50
C TYR A 363 15.48 13.76 6.96
N PHE A 364 14.69 12.74 7.36
CA PHE A 364 14.28 12.56 8.74
C PHE A 364 14.99 11.36 9.37
N VAL A 365 15.49 11.57 10.60
CA VAL A 365 16.28 10.60 11.33
C VAL A 365 15.45 10.02 12.45
N ALA A 366 15.16 8.72 12.39
CA ALA A 366 14.52 7.97 13.47
C ALA A 366 15.53 7.55 14.53
N ASP A 367 15.13 7.50 15.79
CA ASP A 367 15.97 6.96 16.87
C ASP A 367 16.02 5.43 16.85
N SER A 368 14.89 4.79 16.48
CA SER A 368 14.78 3.35 16.20
C SER A 368 13.48 3.08 15.43
N PHE A 369 13.34 1.89 14.83
CA PHE A 369 12.08 1.49 14.17
C PHE A 369 10.91 1.37 15.15
N LYS A 370 11.20 0.91 16.36
CA LYS A 370 10.19 0.82 17.42
C LYS A 370 9.71 2.20 17.88
N ASP A 371 10.61 3.17 18.09
CA ASP A 371 10.24 4.56 18.38
C ASP A 371 9.43 5.17 17.23
N ALA A 372 9.83 4.92 15.99
CA ALA A 372 9.10 5.38 14.81
C ALA A 372 7.68 4.78 14.75
N GLN A 373 7.51 3.49 15.06
CA GLN A 373 6.23 2.82 15.14
C GLN A 373 5.32 3.44 16.19
N GLU A 374 5.83 3.67 17.42
CA GLU A 374 5.08 4.29 18.50
C GLU A 374 4.62 5.71 18.12
N LYS A 375 5.52 6.51 17.53
CA LYS A 375 5.20 7.87 17.07
C LYS A 375 4.12 7.89 15.98
N VAL A 376 4.16 6.95 15.02
CA VAL A 376 3.13 6.85 13.96
C VAL A 376 1.80 6.41 14.56
N ARG A 377 1.80 5.47 15.50
CA ARG A 377 0.59 5.03 16.20
C ARG A 377 -0.07 6.18 16.97
N ASP A 378 0.72 6.95 17.71
CA ASP A 378 0.24 8.11 18.44
C ASP A 378 -0.27 9.21 17.51
N PHE A 379 0.42 9.46 16.40
CA PHE A 379 -0.03 10.39 15.38
C PHE A 379 -1.39 9.97 14.78
N ALA A 380 -1.53 8.68 14.40
CA ALA A 380 -2.79 8.16 13.88
C ALA A 380 -3.94 8.27 14.90
N ALA A 381 -3.67 7.96 16.16
CA ALA A 381 -4.67 8.02 17.22
C ALA A 381 -5.13 9.45 17.58
N ASN A 382 -4.22 10.45 17.51
CA ASN A 382 -4.48 11.80 17.99
C ASN A 382 -4.77 12.81 16.86
N SER A 383 -4.31 12.55 15.63
CA SER A 383 -4.36 13.53 14.54
C SER A 383 -5.25 13.09 13.37
N MET A 384 -5.64 11.81 13.31
CA MET A 384 -6.50 11.29 12.25
C MET A 384 -7.92 11.06 12.78
N ASN A 385 -8.91 11.51 12.02
CA ASN A 385 -10.31 11.38 12.41
C ASN A 385 -10.88 10.04 11.90
N ARG A 386 -10.67 8.96 12.65
CA ARG A 386 -11.22 7.63 12.36
C ARG A 386 -12.10 7.15 13.50
N PRO A 387 -13.40 6.83 13.26
CA PRO A 387 -14.37 6.52 14.33
C PRO A 387 -14.24 5.09 14.89
N PHE A 388 -13.23 4.32 14.50
CA PHE A 388 -12.99 2.94 14.95
C PHE A 388 -11.50 2.65 15.04
N SER A 389 -11.17 1.60 15.79
CA SER A 389 -9.84 0.98 15.78
C SER A 389 -9.84 -0.30 14.96
N VAL A 390 -8.70 -0.65 14.42
CA VAL A 390 -8.51 -1.91 13.66
C VAL A 390 -7.42 -2.76 14.29
N ARG A 391 -7.51 -4.05 14.06
CA ARG A 391 -6.49 -5.04 14.42
C ARG A 391 -6.30 -6.00 13.25
N TYR A 392 -5.06 -6.33 12.94
CA TYR A 392 -4.75 -7.44 12.04
C TYR A 392 -4.76 -8.77 12.80
N ASN A 393 -5.49 -9.74 12.28
CA ASN A 393 -5.48 -11.11 12.77
C ASN A 393 -4.61 -11.96 11.82
N ALA A 394 -3.40 -12.30 12.28
CA ALA A 394 -2.43 -13.04 11.47
C ALA A 394 -2.88 -14.48 11.14
N LEU A 395 -3.69 -15.11 11.99
CA LEU A 395 -4.19 -16.48 11.76
C LEU A 395 -5.19 -16.55 10.60
N THR A 396 -6.10 -15.58 10.55
CA THR A 396 -7.15 -15.51 9.52
C THR A 396 -6.79 -14.58 8.38
N GLN A 397 -5.69 -13.83 8.48
CA GLN A 397 -5.26 -12.80 7.55
C GLN A 397 -6.37 -11.79 7.25
N THR A 398 -7.05 -11.35 8.32
CA THR A 398 -8.19 -10.41 8.24
C THR A 398 -7.98 -9.19 9.11
N ILE A 399 -8.65 -8.10 8.74
CA ILE A 399 -8.75 -6.89 9.56
C ILE A 399 -10.02 -6.95 10.40
N GLU A 400 -9.84 -7.00 11.70
CA GLU A 400 -10.90 -6.91 12.69
C GLU A 400 -11.14 -5.44 13.04
N VAL A 401 -12.38 -4.97 12.88
CA VAL A 401 -12.78 -3.61 13.27
C VAL A 401 -13.38 -3.64 14.66
N LEU A 402 -12.79 -2.85 15.56
CA LEU A 402 -13.19 -2.70 16.95
C LEU A 402 -14.12 -1.49 17.09
N ASP A 403 -15.34 -1.63 16.56
CA ASP A 403 -16.36 -0.56 16.45
C ASP A 403 -17.48 -0.69 17.49
N ASN A 404 -17.49 -1.79 18.29
CA ASN A 404 -18.49 -1.99 19.32
C ASN A 404 -17.94 -2.73 20.55
N LYS A 405 -18.67 -2.59 21.66
CA LYS A 405 -18.28 -3.12 22.97
C LYS A 405 -18.02 -4.63 22.97
N ASP A 406 -18.81 -5.40 22.24
CA ASP A 406 -18.69 -6.86 22.24
C ASP A 406 -17.42 -7.34 21.55
N LYS A 407 -17.01 -6.67 20.44
CA LYS A 407 -15.75 -6.94 19.77
C LYS A 407 -14.56 -6.57 20.64
N VAL A 408 -14.61 -5.41 21.30
CA VAL A 408 -13.57 -4.97 22.24
C VAL A 408 -13.45 -5.94 23.42
N LEU A 409 -14.57 -6.37 24.00
CA LEU A 409 -14.58 -7.35 25.11
C LEU A 409 -14.04 -8.72 24.69
N ARG A 410 -14.36 -9.19 23.47
CA ARG A 410 -13.77 -10.44 22.95
C ARG A 410 -12.27 -10.34 22.81
N PHE A 411 -11.78 -9.23 22.26
CA PHE A 411 -10.36 -8.96 22.14
C PHE A 411 -9.67 -8.89 23.52
N ALA A 412 -10.23 -8.16 24.46
CA ALA A 412 -9.70 -8.07 25.83
C ALA A 412 -9.62 -9.44 26.52
N ARG A 413 -10.59 -10.34 26.27
CA ARG A 413 -10.53 -11.73 26.76
C ARG A 413 -9.39 -12.52 26.15
N SER A 414 -9.17 -12.41 24.82
CA SER A 414 -8.05 -13.08 24.15
C SER A 414 -6.71 -12.64 24.74
N ILE A 415 -6.48 -11.33 24.91
CA ILE A 415 -5.25 -10.81 25.53
C ILE A 415 -5.06 -11.36 26.95
N ARG A 416 -6.12 -11.38 27.74
CA ARG A 416 -6.04 -11.90 29.11
C ARG A 416 -5.66 -13.38 29.14
N ASP A 417 -6.18 -14.18 28.20
CA ASP A 417 -5.90 -15.62 28.13
C ASP A 417 -4.45 -15.85 27.68
N ASP A 418 -3.92 -15.04 26.76
CA ASP A 418 -2.51 -15.06 26.36
C ASP A 418 -1.60 -14.65 27.53
N MET A 419 -1.93 -13.58 28.26
CA MET A 419 -1.19 -13.14 29.45
C MET A 419 -1.15 -14.22 30.53
N LYS A 420 -2.26 -14.92 30.74
CA LYS A 420 -2.32 -16.05 31.70
C LYS A 420 -1.37 -17.18 31.30
N THR A 421 -1.32 -17.49 29.99
CA THR A 421 -0.40 -18.50 29.47
C THR A 421 1.06 -18.06 29.70
N LEU A 422 1.41 -16.82 29.41
CA LEU A 422 2.75 -16.27 29.65
C LEU A 422 3.13 -16.30 31.13
N THR A 423 2.23 -15.92 32.02
CA THR A 423 2.45 -15.96 33.49
C THR A 423 2.75 -17.40 33.95
N ASN A 424 1.94 -18.38 33.51
CA ASN A 424 2.15 -19.79 33.88
C ASN A 424 3.53 -20.29 33.36
N VAL A 425 3.94 -19.90 32.16
CA VAL A 425 5.27 -20.27 31.63
C VAL A 425 6.39 -19.66 32.46
N LEU A 426 6.29 -18.38 32.82
CA LEU A 426 7.29 -17.71 33.67
C LEU A 426 7.40 -18.36 35.05
N GLU A 427 6.26 -18.76 35.66
CA GLU A 427 6.24 -19.51 36.95
C GLU A 427 6.87 -20.90 36.83
N THR A 428 6.83 -21.50 35.63
CA THR A 428 7.43 -22.83 35.38
C THR A 428 8.94 -22.73 35.14
N LEU A 429 9.42 -21.60 34.64
CA LEU A 429 10.84 -21.33 34.34
C LEU A 429 11.62 -20.73 35.53
N SER A 430 10.89 -20.24 36.54
CA SER A 430 11.47 -19.75 37.82
C SER A 430 11.65 -20.90 38.81
#